data_962d9bde20cbed9f470174739084eccd
#
_entry.id   962d9bde20cbed9f470174739084eccd
#
_cell.length_a   1.000
_cell.length_b   1.000
_cell.length_c   1.000
_cell.angle_alpha   90.00
_cell.angle_beta   90.00
_cell.angle_gamma   90.00
#
_symmetry.space_group_name_H-M   'P 1'
#
loop_
_entity.id
_entity.type
_entity.pdbx_description
1 polymer ?
#
loop_
_entity_poly.entity_id
_entity_poly.type
_entity_poly.pdbx_seq_one_letter_code
_entity_poly.pdbx_strand_id
1 'polypeptide(L)'
;MGIGAGRTGIAAAVAILAWLPAGEARAANGAYAVDAADVGEAGSCKVESWLSAASNTDFTAVANPSCVVNPFRPVELSMLTNRARSDGEWSTAIQPKAKTNIVPTGVGKFGFAFYAGGSFDALTGENATAFAVVPATFRLNETMRINLNGGWLWDRGVDRHYLLYGIGFDWKFTDTLQWTIEAFGQAGQSETPSVVQPRFQTGVRYRPDEIFSIDLIYGRNITGENANWITLGTTIRFPVPGGKPEHHRTGHL
;
A
#
# COMPACT_ATOMS: atom_id res chain seq x y z
N MET A 1 -20.13 -7.71 -60.75
CA MET A 1 -19.24 -8.77 -60.23
C MET A 1 -17.94 -8.11 -59.80
N GLY A 2 -17.57 -8.17 -58.51
CA GLY A 2 -16.33 -7.62 -57.97
C GLY A 2 -16.45 -7.45 -56.51
N ILE A 3 -16.12 -8.47 -55.72
CA ILE A 3 -16.14 -8.52 -54.28
C ILE A 3 -14.78 -7.97 -53.80
N GLY A 4 -14.79 -6.82 -53.13
CA GLY A 4 -13.62 -6.23 -52.50
C GLY A 4 -13.72 -6.42 -50.99
N ALA A 5 -12.84 -7.26 -50.40
CA ALA A 5 -12.71 -7.50 -48.98
C ALA A 5 -12.11 -6.28 -48.27
N GLY A 6 -12.81 -5.69 -47.35
CA GLY A 6 -12.31 -4.63 -46.48
C GLY A 6 -11.48 -5.22 -45.33
N ARG A 7 -10.25 -4.75 -45.21
CA ARG A 7 -9.39 -4.97 -44.05
C ARG A 7 -9.76 -3.98 -42.96
N THR A 8 -10.26 -4.52 -41.86
CA THR A 8 -10.49 -3.77 -40.62
C THR A 8 -9.15 -3.36 -40.03
N GLY A 9 -8.87 -2.06 -40.10
CA GLY A 9 -7.79 -1.43 -39.34
C GLY A 9 -8.20 -1.31 -37.87
N ILE A 10 -7.41 -1.89 -37.00
CA ILE A 10 -7.45 -1.62 -35.56
C ILE A 10 -6.84 -0.25 -35.37
N ALA A 11 -7.65 0.78 -35.27
CA ALA A 11 -7.22 2.11 -34.87
C ALA A 11 -7.00 2.10 -33.36
N ALA A 12 -5.76 2.35 -32.97
CA ALA A 12 -5.37 2.57 -31.60
C ALA A 12 -6.09 3.80 -31.05
N ALA A 13 -6.91 3.61 -30.05
CA ALA A 13 -7.43 4.66 -29.21
C ALA A 13 -6.33 5.12 -28.25
N VAL A 14 -5.55 6.11 -28.64
CA VAL A 14 -4.70 6.90 -27.75
C VAL A 14 -5.53 8.11 -27.33
N ALA A 15 -5.86 8.07 -26.13
CA ALA A 15 -6.60 8.81 -25.31
C ALA A 15 -6.54 10.12 -24.88
N ILE A 16 -7.16 10.80 -24.45
CA ILE A 16 -7.21 12.13 -23.87
C ILE A 16 -7.12 11.94 -22.37
N LEU A 17 -5.95 12.26 -21.80
CA LEU A 17 -5.78 12.36 -20.35
C LEU A 17 -6.26 13.75 -19.92
N ALA A 18 -7.41 13.79 -19.34
CA ALA A 18 -7.94 14.97 -18.66
C ALA A 18 -7.66 14.90 -17.15
N TRP A 19 -7.45 16.02 -16.59
CA TRP A 19 -7.02 16.39 -15.27
C TRP A 19 -7.97 15.90 -14.18
N LEU A 20 -7.40 15.31 -13.12
CA LEU A 20 -8.13 15.08 -11.87
C LEU A 20 -7.25 15.16 -10.65
N PRO A 21 -7.83 15.52 -9.51
CA PRO A 21 -7.11 15.60 -8.25
C PRO A 21 -6.53 14.23 -7.89
N ALA A 22 -5.30 14.25 -7.44
CA ALA A 22 -4.56 13.06 -7.02
C ALA A 22 -5.35 12.33 -5.92
N GLY A 23 -5.95 11.21 -6.32
CA GLY A 23 -6.67 10.35 -5.40
C GLY A 23 -5.75 9.84 -4.29
N GLU A 24 -6.22 9.96 -3.09
CA GLU A 24 -5.82 9.36 -1.82
C GLU A 24 -4.42 8.73 -1.75
N ALA A 25 -3.50 9.38 -1.04
CA ALA A 25 -2.25 8.77 -0.60
C ALA A 25 -2.56 7.63 0.36
N ARG A 26 -2.56 6.40 -0.13
CA ARG A 26 -2.64 5.20 0.68
C ARG A 26 -1.23 4.79 1.09
N ALA A 27 -0.86 5.08 2.32
CA ALA A 27 0.28 4.41 2.94
C ALA A 27 -0.16 2.97 3.23
N ALA A 28 0.32 2.01 2.48
CA ALA A 28 -0.11 0.63 2.61
C ALA A 28 1.06 -0.34 2.71
N ASN A 29 0.89 -1.36 3.51
CA ASN A 29 1.75 -2.54 3.55
C ASN A 29 1.25 -3.53 2.49
N GLY A 30 1.66 -3.32 1.24
CA GLY A 30 1.05 -3.99 0.11
C GLY A 30 -0.39 -3.50 -0.11
N ALA A 31 -1.31 -4.42 -0.30
CA ALA A 31 -2.73 -4.13 -0.51
C ALA A 31 -3.49 -3.78 0.80
N TYR A 32 -2.86 -3.93 1.98
CA TYR A 32 -3.43 -3.55 3.28
C TYR A 32 -3.11 -2.09 3.62
N ALA A 33 -4.03 -1.43 4.32
CA ALA A 33 -3.94 0.00 4.61
C ALA A 33 -3.16 0.32 5.89
N VAL A 34 -3.10 -0.61 6.85
CA VAL A 34 -2.43 -0.43 8.14
C VAL A 34 -1.05 -1.08 8.10
N ASP A 35 -0.02 -0.27 8.10
CA ASP A 35 1.38 -0.73 8.06
C ASP A 35 1.81 -1.32 9.41
N ALA A 36 2.56 -2.42 9.36
CA ALA A 36 3.31 -2.91 10.52
C ALA A 36 4.60 -2.10 10.71
N ALA A 37 5.16 -2.12 11.93
CA ALA A 37 6.45 -1.50 12.22
C ALA A 37 7.64 -2.27 11.64
N ASP A 38 7.42 -3.45 11.06
CA ASP A 38 8.48 -4.26 10.47
C ASP A 38 9.07 -3.62 9.22
N VAL A 39 10.38 -3.76 9.06
CA VAL A 39 11.17 -3.47 7.86
C VAL A 39 11.90 -4.75 7.49
N GLY A 40 12.02 -5.05 6.20
CA GLY A 40 12.70 -6.24 5.73
C GLY A 40 14.18 -6.25 6.05
N GLU A 41 14.84 -7.39 5.78
CA GLU A 41 16.28 -7.53 5.95
C GLU A 41 17.03 -6.68 4.90
N ALA A 42 18.18 -6.14 5.29
CA ALA A 42 19.04 -5.40 4.39
C ALA A 42 19.50 -6.29 3.22
N GLY A 43 19.43 -5.76 1.99
CA GLY A 43 19.73 -6.51 0.77
C GLY A 43 18.57 -7.36 0.27
N SER A 44 17.36 -7.22 0.82
CA SER A 44 16.15 -7.80 0.27
C SER A 44 15.35 -6.79 -0.55
N CYS A 45 14.72 -7.24 -1.61
CA CYS A 45 13.75 -6.47 -2.38
C CYS A 45 12.43 -7.21 -2.48
N LYS A 46 11.35 -6.47 -2.74
CA LYS A 46 10.04 -7.02 -3.07
C LYS A 46 9.34 -6.15 -4.12
N VAL A 47 8.44 -6.76 -4.85
CA VAL A 47 7.44 -6.05 -5.66
C VAL A 47 6.08 -6.45 -5.13
N GLU A 48 5.33 -5.49 -4.65
CA GLU A 48 3.95 -5.63 -4.25
C GLU A 48 3.07 -5.05 -5.36
N SER A 49 2.05 -5.78 -5.79
CA SER A 49 1.12 -5.31 -6.81
C SER A 49 -0.30 -5.68 -6.43
N TRP A 50 -1.26 -4.80 -6.73
CA TRP A 50 -2.66 -5.12 -6.49
C TRP A 50 -3.60 -4.42 -7.46
N LEU A 51 -4.76 -5.05 -7.65
CA LEU A 51 -5.90 -4.52 -8.36
C LEU A 51 -7.07 -4.42 -7.39
N SER A 52 -7.75 -3.29 -7.37
CA SER A 52 -8.93 -3.07 -6.55
C SER A 52 -10.07 -2.54 -7.41
N ALA A 53 -11.23 -3.16 -7.30
CA ALA A 53 -12.45 -2.75 -7.98
C ALA A 53 -13.55 -2.46 -6.96
N ALA A 54 -14.22 -1.31 -7.09
CA ALA A 54 -15.26 -0.87 -6.19
C ALA A 54 -16.65 -0.88 -6.82
N SER A 55 -17.69 -0.96 -5.99
CA SER A 55 -19.09 -1.01 -6.41
C SER A 55 -19.57 0.29 -7.07
N ASN A 56 -18.92 1.41 -6.82
CA ASN A 56 -19.15 2.70 -7.46
C ASN A 56 -18.39 2.87 -8.79
N THR A 57 -17.85 1.78 -9.35
CA THR A 57 -17.05 1.73 -10.57
C THR A 57 -15.63 2.29 -10.46
N ASP A 58 -15.19 2.70 -9.27
CA ASP A 58 -13.77 3.06 -9.04
C ASP A 58 -12.88 1.83 -9.21
N PHE A 59 -11.70 2.07 -9.71
CA PHE A 59 -10.71 1.04 -9.97
C PHE A 59 -9.31 1.54 -9.65
N THR A 60 -8.48 0.67 -9.10
CA THR A 60 -7.10 1.00 -8.78
C THR A 60 -6.18 -0.16 -9.17
N ALA A 61 -5.10 0.17 -9.86
CA ALA A 61 -4.00 -0.75 -10.16
C ALA A 61 -2.70 -0.17 -9.62
N VAL A 62 -1.98 -0.95 -8.82
CA VAL A 62 -0.77 -0.50 -8.14
C VAL A 62 0.37 -1.47 -8.38
N ALA A 63 1.57 -0.91 -8.58
CA ALA A 63 2.85 -1.60 -8.50
C ALA A 63 3.75 -0.82 -7.53
N ASN A 64 4.36 -1.52 -6.56
CA ASN A 64 5.17 -0.94 -5.50
C ASN A 64 6.47 -1.75 -5.32
N PRO A 65 7.48 -1.55 -6.18
CA PRO A 65 8.80 -2.08 -5.94
C PRO A 65 9.43 -1.41 -4.71
N SER A 66 10.09 -2.20 -3.88
CA SER A 66 10.85 -1.70 -2.74
C SER A 66 12.10 -2.55 -2.48
N CYS A 67 13.13 -1.92 -1.94
CA CYS A 67 14.37 -2.56 -1.54
C CYS A 67 14.82 -2.02 -0.18
N VAL A 68 15.45 -2.87 0.62
CA VAL A 68 16.01 -2.50 1.91
C VAL A 68 17.51 -2.29 1.80
N VAL A 69 17.96 -1.09 2.08
CA VAL A 69 19.37 -0.69 2.18
C VAL A 69 19.76 -0.51 3.64
N ASN A 70 21.05 -0.60 3.95
CA ASN A 70 21.53 -0.42 5.33
C ASN A 70 22.70 0.59 5.38
N PRO A 71 22.42 1.91 5.26
CA PRO A 71 23.47 2.91 5.44
C PRO A 71 23.96 3.02 6.89
N PHE A 72 23.05 2.92 7.87
CA PHE A 72 23.32 2.95 9.34
C PHE A 72 22.33 2.03 10.07
N ARG A 73 21.19 1.80 9.49
CA ARG A 73 20.12 0.91 9.91
C ARG A 73 19.30 0.51 8.67
N PRO A 74 18.51 -0.56 8.74
CA PRO A 74 17.63 -0.95 7.63
C PRO A 74 16.66 0.17 7.26
N VAL A 75 16.69 0.60 6.00
CA VAL A 75 15.76 1.58 5.39
C VAL A 75 15.15 0.94 4.16
N GLU A 76 13.85 0.76 4.15
CA GLU A 76 13.09 0.34 2.99
C GLU A 76 12.77 1.57 2.12
N LEU A 77 13.28 1.58 0.91
CA LEU A 77 12.97 2.57 -0.11
C LEU A 77 11.98 1.97 -1.10
N SER A 78 10.89 2.65 -1.35
CA SER A 78 9.86 2.19 -2.30
C SER A 78 9.44 3.28 -3.27
N MET A 79 8.97 2.86 -4.45
CA MET A 79 8.44 3.71 -5.50
C MET A 79 7.11 3.14 -5.98
N LEU A 80 6.02 3.53 -5.33
CA LEU A 80 4.70 3.09 -5.71
C LEU A 80 4.23 3.85 -6.96
N THR A 81 3.70 3.12 -7.94
CA THR A 81 2.96 3.67 -9.07
C THR A 81 1.51 3.25 -8.93
N ASN A 82 0.61 4.22 -8.92
CA ASN A 82 -0.82 4.02 -8.83
C ASN A 82 -1.51 4.53 -10.09
N ARG A 83 -2.28 3.67 -10.76
CA ARG A 83 -3.22 4.03 -11.82
C ARG A 83 -4.62 3.85 -11.28
N ALA A 84 -5.33 4.95 -11.08
CA ALA A 84 -6.67 4.94 -10.49
C ALA A 84 -7.70 5.54 -11.45
N ARG A 85 -8.91 5.01 -11.36
CA ARG A 85 -10.11 5.60 -11.93
C ARG A 85 -11.06 5.93 -10.79
N SER A 86 -11.46 7.20 -10.70
CA SER A 86 -12.44 7.70 -9.74
C SER A 86 -13.39 8.65 -10.46
N ASP A 87 -14.70 8.53 -10.21
CA ASP A 87 -15.74 9.33 -10.88
C ASP A 87 -15.66 9.26 -12.41
N GLY A 88 -15.21 8.15 -12.96
CA GLY A 88 -15.05 7.93 -14.40
C GLY A 88 -13.72 8.40 -14.99
N GLU A 89 -12.91 9.11 -14.25
CA GLU A 89 -11.66 9.73 -14.70
C GLU A 89 -10.44 8.95 -14.28
N TRP A 90 -9.42 8.92 -15.13
CA TRP A 90 -8.18 8.21 -14.87
C TRP A 90 -7.06 9.15 -14.43
N SER A 91 -6.37 8.80 -13.37
CA SER A 91 -5.14 9.47 -12.92
C SER A 91 -4.00 8.48 -12.74
N THR A 92 -2.78 8.97 -12.82
CA THR A 92 -1.58 8.17 -12.51
C THR A 92 -0.71 8.97 -11.55
N ALA A 93 -0.35 8.34 -10.45
CA ALA A 93 0.53 8.93 -9.45
C ALA A 93 1.76 8.07 -9.20
N ILE A 94 2.88 8.71 -8.91
CA ILE A 94 4.13 8.09 -8.46
C ILE A 94 4.37 8.53 -7.02
N GLN A 95 4.66 7.57 -6.15
CA GLN A 95 4.79 7.82 -4.72
C GLN A 95 6.10 7.22 -4.17
N PRO A 96 7.20 8.00 -4.12
CA PRO A 96 8.39 7.63 -3.37
C PRO A 96 8.10 7.64 -1.87
N LYS A 97 8.62 6.62 -1.17
CA LYS A 97 8.50 6.46 0.27
C LYS A 97 9.79 5.86 0.84
N ALA A 98 10.20 6.34 2.01
CA ALA A 98 11.26 5.74 2.82
C ALA A 98 10.70 5.33 4.17
N LYS A 99 11.00 4.11 4.63
CA LYS A 99 10.57 3.55 5.91
C LYS A 99 11.76 2.99 6.67
N THR A 100 11.84 3.28 7.97
CA THR A 100 12.87 2.70 8.84
C THR A 100 12.25 2.26 10.16
N ASN A 101 12.77 1.19 10.72
CA ASN A 101 12.39 0.72 12.05
C ASN A 101 13.15 1.53 13.11
N ILE A 102 12.43 2.11 14.09
CA ILE A 102 13.00 2.88 15.20
C ILE A 102 13.25 1.95 16.39
N VAL A 103 12.23 1.13 16.71
CA VAL A 103 12.28 0.12 17.76
C VAL A 103 11.85 -1.22 17.13
N PRO A 104 12.71 -2.23 17.11
CA PRO A 104 12.37 -3.55 16.55
C PRO A 104 11.17 -4.17 17.23
N THR A 105 10.36 -4.89 16.44
CA THR A 105 9.24 -5.67 16.97
C THR A 105 9.72 -6.91 17.70
N GLY A 106 8.99 -7.32 18.74
CA GLY A 106 9.26 -8.56 19.48
C GLY A 106 8.00 -9.05 20.17
N VAL A 107 7.93 -10.34 20.52
CA VAL A 107 6.80 -10.91 21.25
C VAL A 107 6.66 -10.25 22.63
N GLY A 108 5.47 -9.81 22.97
CA GLY A 108 5.15 -9.08 24.20
C GLY A 108 5.69 -7.66 24.24
N LYS A 109 6.18 -7.11 23.12
CA LYS A 109 6.76 -5.76 23.06
C LYS A 109 6.18 -4.95 21.91
N PHE A 110 6.15 -3.62 22.11
CA PHE A 110 5.89 -2.69 21.01
C PHE A 110 7.15 -2.50 20.16
N GLY A 111 6.97 -2.57 18.84
CA GLY A 111 7.92 -2.05 17.88
C GLY A 111 7.37 -0.78 17.24
N PHE A 112 8.25 0.10 16.80
CA PHE A 112 7.91 1.36 16.14
C PHE A 112 8.74 1.54 14.88
N ALA A 113 8.09 2.05 13.84
CA ALA A 113 8.76 2.52 12.64
C ALA A 113 8.35 3.95 12.32
N PHE A 114 9.06 4.55 11.40
CA PHE A 114 8.69 5.82 10.80
C PHE A 114 8.79 5.69 9.29
N TYR A 115 7.83 6.25 8.59
CA TYR A 115 7.96 6.45 7.16
C TYR A 115 7.44 7.81 6.72
N ALA A 116 8.03 8.32 5.65
CA ALA A 116 7.62 9.54 5.01
C ALA A 116 7.73 9.40 3.49
N GLY A 117 6.96 10.21 2.80
CA GLY A 117 6.93 10.22 1.34
C GLY A 117 6.05 11.32 0.78
N GLY A 118 5.82 11.26 -0.50
CA GLY A 118 4.91 12.16 -1.20
C GLY A 118 4.36 11.51 -2.45
N SER A 119 3.27 12.04 -2.96
CA SER A 119 2.68 11.62 -4.22
C SER A 119 2.86 12.72 -5.26
N PHE A 120 3.16 12.32 -6.49
CA PHE A 120 3.36 13.21 -7.63
C PHE A 120 2.47 12.74 -8.77
N ASP A 121 1.83 13.69 -9.44
CA ASP A 121 1.15 13.40 -10.69
C ASP A 121 2.18 12.97 -11.74
N ALA A 122 1.96 11.83 -12.39
CA ALA A 122 2.93 11.26 -13.32
C ALA A 122 3.07 12.03 -14.65
N LEU A 123 2.10 12.88 -15.00
CA LEU A 123 2.11 13.66 -16.24
C LEU A 123 2.74 15.03 -16.03
N THR A 124 2.35 15.72 -14.96
CA THR A 124 2.80 17.08 -14.68
C THR A 124 4.06 17.12 -13.83
N GLY A 125 4.34 16.05 -13.07
CA GLY A 125 5.41 16.01 -12.07
C GLY A 125 5.11 16.85 -10.84
N GLU A 126 3.92 17.42 -10.72
CA GLU A 126 3.55 18.24 -9.58
C GLU A 126 3.36 17.38 -8.33
N ASN A 127 3.84 17.88 -7.20
CA ASN A 127 3.59 17.26 -5.89
C ASN A 127 2.12 17.42 -5.56
N ALA A 128 1.43 16.30 -5.39
CA ALA A 128 0.02 16.26 -5.01
C ALA A 128 -0.17 16.13 -3.50
N THR A 129 0.66 15.30 -2.82
CA THR A 129 0.58 15.08 -1.37
C THR A 129 1.96 14.89 -0.75
N ALA A 130 2.07 15.20 0.55
CA ALA A 130 3.17 14.77 1.39
C ALA A 130 2.62 14.12 2.66
N PHE A 131 3.32 13.11 3.18
CA PHE A 131 2.86 12.41 4.38
C PHE A 131 4.02 11.94 5.25
N ALA A 132 3.73 11.79 6.54
CA ALA A 132 4.61 11.19 7.54
C ALA A 132 3.78 10.35 8.51
N VAL A 133 4.19 9.11 8.77
CA VAL A 133 3.43 8.15 9.58
C VAL A 133 4.34 7.38 10.52
N VAL A 134 3.83 7.09 11.69
CA VAL A 134 4.46 6.24 12.72
C VAL A 134 3.62 4.96 12.85
N PRO A 135 4.03 3.85 12.25
CA PRO A 135 3.49 2.54 12.56
C PRO A 135 4.00 2.05 13.91
N ALA A 136 3.10 1.47 14.71
CA ALA A 136 3.41 0.73 15.91
C ALA A 136 2.86 -0.69 15.78
N THR A 137 3.62 -1.70 16.19
CA THR A 137 3.20 -3.10 16.17
C THR A 137 3.40 -3.71 17.56
N PHE A 138 2.37 -4.33 18.10
CA PHE A 138 2.43 -5.14 19.30
C PHE A 138 2.21 -6.61 18.94
N ARG A 139 3.24 -7.44 19.14
CA ARG A 139 3.13 -8.88 18.92
C ARG A 139 2.60 -9.54 20.18
N LEU A 140 1.35 -10.03 20.13
CA LEU A 140 0.73 -10.77 21.23
C LEU A 140 1.43 -12.12 21.45
N ASN A 141 1.77 -12.80 20.35
CA ASN A 141 2.52 -14.04 20.31
C ASN A 141 3.15 -14.20 18.90
N GLU A 142 3.66 -15.38 18.57
CA GLU A 142 4.28 -15.67 17.27
C GLU A 142 3.30 -15.63 16.08
N THR A 143 2.00 -15.78 16.35
CA THR A 143 0.98 -15.86 15.31
C THR A 143 0.04 -14.65 15.26
N MET A 144 -0.02 -13.83 16.32
CA MET A 144 -0.98 -12.72 16.43
C MET A 144 -0.27 -11.41 16.70
N ARG A 145 -0.66 -10.35 15.98
CA ARG A 145 -0.18 -8.98 16.23
C ARG A 145 -1.27 -7.95 16.01
N ILE A 146 -1.13 -6.82 16.69
CA ILE A 146 -1.92 -5.62 16.51
C ILE A 146 -1.00 -4.56 15.89
N ASN A 147 -1.48 -3.91 14.84
CA ASN A 147 -0.82 -2.80 14.17
C ASN A 147 -1.61 -1.52 14.41
N LEU A 148 -0.94 -0.43 14.71
CA LEU A 148 -1.51 0.90 14.89
C LEU A 148 -0.76 1.87 14.01
N ASN A 149 -1.47 2.72 13.28
CA ASN A 149 -0.86 3.80 12.50
C ASN A 149 -1.40 5.14 12.98
N GLY A 150 -0.50 6.08 13.17
CA GLY A 150 -0.81 7.48 13.38
C GLY A 150 0.10 8.32 12.49
N GLY A 151 -0.45 9.33 11.81
CA GLY A 151 0.34 10.11 10.89
C GLY A 151 -0.32 11.39 10.42
N TRP A 152 0.36 12.09 9.58
CA TRP A 152 -0.03 13.34 8.97
C TRP A 152 0.04 13.24 7.45
N LEU A 153 -0.94 13.83 6.78
CA LEU A 153 -1.02 14.00 5.35
C LEU A 153 -1.30 15.48 5.04
N TRP A 154 -0.56 16.04 4.10
CA TRP A 154 -0.87 17.29 3.45
C TRP A 154 -1.30 17.03 2.01
N ASP A 155 -2.47 17.49 1.66
CA ASP A 155 -2.99 17.50 0.29
C ASP A 155 -2.79 18.91 -0.28
N ARG A 156 -1.88 19.03 -1.24
CA ARG A 156 -1.53 20.30 -1.86
C ARG A 156 -2.65 20.82 -2.78
N GLY A 157 -3.40 19.92 -3.41
CA GLY A 157 -4.43 20.30 -4.37
C GLY A 157 -5.54 21.15 -3.75
N VAL A 158 -5.86 20.86 -2.48
CA VAL A 158 -6.87 21.60 -1.69
C VAL A 158 -6.26 22.37 -0.52
N ASP A 159 -4.93 22.33 -0.36
CA ASP A 159 -4.17 22.92 0.75
C ASP A 159 -4.76 22.55 2.12
N ARG A 160 -4.95 21.24 2.35
CA ARG A 160 -5.53 20.71 3.59
C ARG A 160 -4.59 19.73 4.27
N HIS A 161 -4.69 19.71 5.59
CA HIS A 161 -3.95 18.78 6.44
C HIS A 161 -4.90 17.78 7.07
N TYR A 162 -4.51 16.51 7.09
CA TYR A 162 -5.28 15.42 7.66
C TYR A 162 -4.45 14.63 8.66
N LEU A 163 -5.10 14.17 9.73
CA LEU A 163 -4.59 13.13 10.61
C LEU A 163 -4.88 11.78 9.98
N LEU A 164 -3.86 10.97 9.72
CA LEU A 164 -4.00 9.57 9.32
C LEU A 164 -4.09 8.69 10.56
N TYR A 165 -5.01 7.73 10.54
CA TYR A 165 -5.15 6.75 11.61
C TYR A 165 -5.52 5.38 11.06
N GLY A 166 -5.12 4.34 11.80
CA GLY A 166 -5.47 2.97 11.48
C GLY A 166 -5.18 2.01 12.61
N ILE A 167 -5.99 0.97 12.69
CA ILE A 167 -5.80 -0.19 13.54
C ILE A 167 -6.00 -1.44 12.71
N GLY A 168 -5.11 -2.40 12.87
CA GLY A 168 -5.15 -3.70 12.21
C GLY A 168 -4.85 -4.83 13.18
N PHE A 169 -5.41 -5.99 12.90
CA PHE A 169 -5.12 -7.22 13.60
C PHE A 169 -4.77 -8.30 12.56
N ASP A 170 -3.64 -8.96 12.75
CA ASP A 170 -3.18 -10.06 11.93
C ASP A 170 -3.16 -11.34 12.74
N TRP A 171 -3.65 -12.42 12.16
CA TRP A 171 -3.61 -13.76 12.72
C TRP A 171 -3.15 -14.80 11.70
N LYS A 172 -2.00 -15.41 11.93
CA LYS A 172 -1.51 -16.56 11.17
C LYS A 172 -2.18 -17.82 11.70
N PHE A 173 -3.09 -18.39 10.94
CA PHE A 173 -3.74 -19.68 11.28
C PHE A 173 -2.80 -20.86 11.07
N THR A 174 -2.01 -20.78 9.98
CA THR A 174 -1.01 -21.75 9.60
C THR A 174 0.25 -21.02 9.12
N ASP A 175 1.32 -21.74 8.80
CA ASP A 175 2.52 -21.13 8.23
C ASP A 175 2.27 -20.46 6.88
N THR A 176 1.23 -20.90 6.18
CA THR A 176 0.90 -20.39 4.83
C THR A 176 -0.32 -19.49 4.76
N LEU A 177 -1.18 -19.44 5.79
CA LEU A 177 -2.41 -18.67 5.80
C LEU A 177 -2.45 -17.66 6.93
N GLN A 178 -2.70 -16.40 6.59
CA GLN A 178 -2.90 -15.30 7.53
C GLN A 178 -4.23 -14.60 7.22
N TRP A 179 -4.98 -14.29 8.25
CA TRP A 179 -6.12 -13.40 8.21
C TRP A 179 -5.74 -12.03 8.72
N THR A 180 -6.28 -10.98 8.10
CA THR A 180 -6.08 -9.59 8.49
C THR A 180 -7.42 -8.88 8.52
N ILE A 181 -7.63 -8.03 9.52
CA ILE A 181 -8.77 -7.13 9.65
C ILE A 181 -8.26 -5.74 10.02
N GLU A 182 -8.80 -4.70 9.38
CA GLU A 182 -8.35 -3.33 9.57
C GLU A 182 -9.50 -2.34 9.58
N ALA A 183 -9.36 -1.30 10.42
CA ALA A 183 -10.15 -0.08 10.35
C ALA A 183 -9.18 1.10 10.22
N PHE A 184 -9.43 2.00 9.26
CA PHE A 184 -8.53 3.09 8.94
C PHE A 184 -9.25 4.27 8.32
N GLY A 185 -8.59 5.40 8.26
CA GLY A 185 -9.14 6.60 7.66
C GLY A 185 -8.25 7.80 7.87
N GLN A 186 -8.81 8.93 7.57
CA GLN A 186 -8.19 10.21 7.88
C GLN A 186 -9.22 11.16 8.50
N ALA A 187 -8.75 12.09 9.33
CA ALA A 187 -9.57 13.06 10.02
C ALA A 187 -9.05 14.47 9.72
N GLY A 188 -9.97 15.40 9.49
CA GLY A 188 -9.66 16.79 9.14
C GLY A 188 -10.88 17.47 8.55
N GLN A 189 -10.70 18.71 8.09
CA GLN A 189 -11.73 19.44 7.38
C GLN A 189 -11.63 19.12 5.89
N SER A 190 -12.71 18.64 5.29
CA SER A 190 -12.81 18.34 3.86
C SER A 190 -14.16 18.81 3.31
N GLU A 191 -14.14 19.40 2.13
CA GLU A 191 -15.34 19.71 1.36
C GLU A 191 -15.92 18.46 0.70
N THR A 192 -15.07 17.43 0.53
CA THR A 192 -15.45 16.13 -0.02
C THR A 192 -15.56 15.12 1.12
N PRO A 193 -16.77 14.72 1.56
CA PRO A 193 -16.96 13.81 2.70
C PRO A 193 -16.26 12.46 2.55
N SER A 194 -16.11 11.95 1.32
CA SER A 194 -15.41 10.68 1.04
C SER A 194 -13.94 10.68 1.46
N VAL A 195 -13.30 11.84 1.54
CA VAL A 195 -11.90 11.99 1.96
C VAL A 195 -11.69 11.61 3.43
N VAL A 196 -12.64 11.97 4.30
CA VAL A 196 -12.56 11.76 5.76
C VAL A 196 -13.40 10.58 6.24
N GLN A 197 -13.87 9.72 5.35
CA GLN A 197 -14.67 8.55 5.73
C GLN A 197 -13.80 7.48 6.41
N PRO A 198 -14.23 6.94 7.56
CA PRO A 198 -13.64 5.73 8.11
C PRO A 198 -13.97 4.53 7.22
N ARG A 199 -12.98 3.68 7.04
CA ARG A 199 -13.01 2.49 6.19
C ARG A 199 -12.68 1.26 6.99
N PHE A 200 -13.19 0.16 6.52
CA PHE A 200 -12.94 -1.17 7.05
C PHE A 200 -12.52 -2.10 5.91
N GLN A 201 -11.58 -2.98 6.17
CA GLN A 201 -11.28 -4.09 5.27
C GLN A 201 -10.86 -5.34 6.03
N THR A 202 -11.07 -6.48 5.41
CA THR A 202 -10.64 -7.78 5.90
C THR A 202 -10.17 -8.63 4.72
N GLY A 203 -9.18 -9.46 4.95
CA GLY A 203 -8.65 -10.29 3.87
C GLY A 203 -7.84 -11.48 4.37
N VAL A 204 -7.55 -12.35 3.44
CA VAL A 204 -6.70 -13.52 3.66
C VAL A 204 -5.47 -13.43 2.77
N ARG A 205 -4.31 -13.66 3.38
CA ARG A 205 -3.02 -13.82 2.69
C ARG A 205 -2.67 -15.29 2.63
N TYR A 206 -2.44 -15.79 1.43
CA TYR A 206 -1.85 -17.09 1.19
C TYR A 206 -0.38 -16.95 0.78
N ARG A 207 0.51 -17.56 1.56
CA ARG A 207 1.97 -17.55 1.33
C ARG A 207 2.45 -19.00 1.23
N PRO A 208 2.50 -19.60 0.04
CA PRO A 208 2.98 -20.96 -0.15
C PRO A 208 4.47 -21.13 0.19
N ASP A 209 5.26 -20.06 0.01
CA ASP A 209 6.69 -20.02 0.27
C ASP A 209 7.14 -18.62 0.73
N GLU A 210 8.44 -18.42 0.94
CA GLU A 210 9.00 -17.13 1.38
C GLU A 210 9.04 -16.09 0.25
N ILE A 211 9.02 -16.53 -1.00
CA ILE A 211 9.17 -15.68 -2.19
C ILE A 211 7.84 -15.05 -2.57
N PHE A 212 6.75 -15.80 -2.51
CA PHE A 212 5.48 -15.40 -3.10
C PHE A 212 4.33 -15.33 -2.08
N SER A 213 3.43 -14.38 -2.25
CA SER A 213 2.14 -14.37 -1.54
C SER A 213 1.04 -13.74 -2.40
N ILE A 214 -0.20 -14.19 -2.15
CA ILE A 214 -1.43 -13.66 -2.74
C ILE A 214 -2.32 -13.17 -1.61
N ASP A 215 -2.96 -12.02 -1.83
CA ASP A 215 -3.94 -11.41 -0.93
C ASP A 215 -5.30 -11.34 -1.63
N LEU A 216 -6.35 -11.72 -0.93
CA LEU A 216 -7.72 -11.44 -1.30
C LEU A 216 -8.37 -10.63 -0.18
N ILE A 217 -8.82 -9.41 -0.50
CA ILE A 217 -9.32 -8.45 0.48
C ILE A 217 -10.69 -7.96 0.05
N TYR A 218 -11.61 -7.88 1.01
CA TYR A 218 -12.87 -7.18 0.90
C TYR A 218 -12.84 -5.97 1.82
N GLY A 219 -13.31 -4.83 1.33
CA GLY A 219 -13.41 -3.61 2.09
C GLY A 219 -14.68 -2.82 1.82
N ARG A 220 -14.98 -1.90 2.71
CA ARG A 220 -16.11 -0.97 2.59
C ARG A 220 -15.90 0.30 3.39
N ASN A 221 -16.61 1.37 3.00
CA ASN A 221 -16.77 2.54 3.85
C ASN A 221 -17.69 2.21 5.04
N ILE A 222 -17.33 2.71 6.23
CA ILE A 222 -18.14 2.50 7.46
C ILE A 222 -19.29 3.51 7.49
N THR A 223 -19.05 4.74 7.02
CA THR A 223 -20.03 5.82 6.95
C THR A 223 -19.95 6.51 5.59
N GLY A 224 -20.93 7.34 5.27
CA GLY A 224 -21.00 8.13 4.05
C GLY A 224 -21.41 7.32 2.83
N GLU A 225 -20.69 7.45 1.73
CA GLU A 225 -20.92 6.69 0.50
C GLU A 225 -20.77 5.19 0.76
N ASN A 226 -21.77 4.40 0.39
CA ASN A 226 -21.79 2.97 0.65
C ASN A 226 -21.01 2.18 -0.43
N ALA A 227 -19.76 2.57 -0.67
CA ALA A 227 -18.89 1.84 -1.58
C ALA A 227 -18.25 0.62 -0.90
N ASN A 228 -18.24 -0.50 -1.63
CA ASN A 228 -17.53 -1.72 -1.27
C ASN A 228 -16.47 -1.99 -2.33
N TRP A 229 -15.37 -2.64 -1.97
CA TRP A 229 -14.34 -3.02 -2.93
C TRP A 229 -13.81 -4.42 -2.66
N ILE A 230 -13.29 -5.02 -3.73
CA ILE A 230 -12.51 -6.26 -3.68
C ILE A 230 -11.11 -5.94 -4.22
N THR A 231 -10.10 -6.42 -3.51
CA THR A 231 -8.70 -6.26 -3.91
C THR A 231 -8.03 -7.63 -4.03
N LEU A 232 -7.37 -7.85 -5.15
CA LEU A 232 -6.45 -8.96 -5.37
C LEU A 232 -5.03 -8.41 -5.37
N GLY A 233 -4.22 -8.88 -4.44
CA GLY A 233 -2.83 -8.48 -4.26
C GLY A 233 -1.86 -9.63 -4.49
N THR A 234 -0.64 -9.30 -4.88
CA THR A 234 0.49 -10.22 -4.97
C THR A 234 1.75 -9.57 -4.43
N THR A 235 2.61 -10.37 -3.81
CA THR A 235 3.96 -9.93 -3.41
C THR A 235 4.99 -10.96 -3.86
N ILE A 236 6.03 -10.48 -4.54
CA ILE A 236 7.20 -11.27 -4.92
C ILE A 236 8.40 -10.71 -4.18
N ARG A 237 9.16 -11.57 -3.49
CA ARG A 237 10.36 -11.21 -2.72
C ARG A 237 11.58 -11.85 -3.34
N PHE A 238 12.69 -11.14 -3.35
CA PHE A 238 13.96 -11.64 -3.89
C PHE A 238 15.16 -10.97 -3.21
N PRO A 239 16.29 -11.67 -3.06
CA PRO A 239 17.52 -11.07 -2.57
C PRO A 239 18.16 -10.20 -3.66
N VAL A 240 18.83 -9.12 -3.26
CA VAL A 240 19.67 -8.35 -4.20
C VAL A 240 20.96 -9.10 -4.44
N PRO A 241 21.39 -9.32 -5.70
CA PRO A 241 22.69 -9.91 -6.00
C PRO A 241 23.81 -9.08 -5.35
N GLY A 242 24.62 -9.71 -4.48
CA GLY A 242 25.72 -9.05 -3.75
C GLY A 242 25.38 -8.58 -2.33
N GLY A 243 24.14 -8.58 -1.91
CA GLY A 243 23.75 -8.43 -0.51
C GLY A 243 24.14 -9.71 0.25
N LYS A 244 25.12 -9.63 1.15
CA LYS A 244 25.39 -10.74 2.07
C LYS A 244 24.26 -10.75 3.11
N PRO A 245 23.48 -11.85 3.22
CA PRO A 245 22.63 -12.01 4.40
C PRO A 245 23.57 -12.12 5.61
N GLU A 246 23.44 -11.19 6.56
CA GLU A 246 24.06 -11.40 7.88
C GLU A 246 23.31 -12.57 8.53
N HIS A 247 23.88 -13.75 8.43
CA HIS A 247 23.50 -14.88 9.26
C HIS A 247 23.78 -14.47 10.72
N HIS A 248 22.76 -14.05 11.44
CA HIS A 248 22.79 -14.11 12.89
C HIS A 248 22.97 -15.57 13.27
N ARG A 249 24.24 -15.95 13.51
CA ARG A 249 24.55 -17.17 14.26
C ARG A 249 23.87 -17.01 15.62
N THR A 250 22.77 -17.70 15.80
CA THR A 250 22.26 -18.02 17.13
C THR A 250 23.36 -18.80 17.83
N GLY A 251 24.16 -18.10 18.63
CA GLY A 251 25.09 -18.73 19.54
C GLY A 251 24.28 -19.48 20.59
N HIS A 252 24.29 -20.79 20.48
CA HIS A 252 24.01 -21.66 21.63
C HIS A 252 25.12 -21.44 22.68
N LEU A 253 24.76 -20.89 23.80
CA LEU A 253 25.36 -21.11 25.12
C LEU A 253 24.25 -21.24 26.14
#